data_0683c587d5946011916d897eff88a6b4
#
_entry.id   0683c587d5946011916d897eff88a6b4
#
_cell.length_a   1.000
_cell.length_b   1.000
_cell.length_c   1.000
_cell.angle_alpha   90.00
_cell.angle_beta   90.00
_cell.angle_gamma   90.00
#
_symmetry.space_group_name_H-M   'P 1'
#
loop_
_entity.id
_entity.type
_entity.pdbx_description
1 polymer ?
#
loop_
_entity_poly.entity_id
_entity_poly.type
_entity_poly.pdbx_seq_one_letter_code
_entity_poly.pdbx_strand_id
1 'polypeptide(L)'
;MRYELTAGHVQDRTGRTIPRSLRDALAAAGDAAETERAALSEAEVATRRLRSAVQEAVSAGASWSVIADVVGVTRAAAHRRFSADRLI
;
A
#
# COMPACT_ATOMS: atom_id res chain seq x y z
N MET A 1 -18.73 -16.55 -9.38
CA MET A 1 -18.48 -17.67 -10.27
C MET A 1 -17.02 -18.09 -10.17
N ARG A 2 -16.76 -19.39 -10.09
CA ARG A 2 -15.38 -19.87 -9.94
C ARG A 2 -14.89 -20.44 -11.26
N TYR A 3 -13.67 -20.07 -11.65
CA TYR A 3 -13.04 -20.58 -12.86
C TYR A 3 -11.79 -21.36 -12.51
N GLU A 4 -11.50 -22.39 -13.30
CA GLU A 4 -10.28 -23.20 -13.15
C GLU A 4 -9.38 -23.04 -14.37
N LEU A 5 -8.08 -22.90 -14.10
CA LEU A 5 -7.05 -22.80 -15.13
C LEU A 5 -6.44 -24.18 -15.30
N THR A 6 -6.65 -24.82 -16.45
CA THR A 6 -6.07 -26.11 -16.75
C THR A 6 -5.43 -26.09 -18.13
N ALA A 7 -4.16 -26.52 -18.22
CA ALA A 7 -3.44 -26.82 -19.47
C ALA A 7 -3.78 -25.90 -20.66
N GLY A 8 -3.75 -24.59 -20.45
CA GLY A 8 -4.05 -23.62 -21.48
C GLY A 8 -5.54 -23.32 -21.69
N HIS A 9 -6.39 -23.93 -20.87
CA HIS A 9 -7.83 -23.69 -20.90
C HIS A 9 -8.31 -23.05 -19.62
N VAL A 10 -9.30 -22.19 -19.72
CA VAL A 10 -10.03 -21.67 -18.58
C VAL A 10 -11.48 -22.14 -18.73
N GLN A 11 -11.98 -22.85 -17.74
CA GLN A 11 -13.32 -23.42 -17.75
C GLN A 11 -14.08 -23.02 -16.50
N ASP A 12 -15.40 -22.88 -16.63
CA ASP A 12 -16.24 -22.65 -15.46
C ASP A 12 -16.56 -24.01 -14.80
N ARG A 13 -17.40 -23.99 -13.75
CA ARG A 13 -17.76 -25.23 -13.02
C ARG A 13 -18.51 -26.24 -13.85
N THR A 14 -19.13 -25.81 -14.94
CA THR A 14 -19.89 -26.69 -15.79
C THR A 14 -19.04 -27.30 -16.92
N GLY A 15 -17.75 -26.97 -16.94
CA GLY A 15 -16.82 -27.45 -17.95
C GLY A 15 -16.85 -26.70 -19.26
N ARG A 16 -17.60 -25.60 -19.31
CA ARG A 16 -17.63 -24.78 -20.53
C ARG A 16 -16.33 -23.97 -20.63
N THR A 17 -15.78 -23.94 -21.86
CA THR A 17 -14.58 -23.17 -22.14
C THR A 17 -14.88 -21.68 -22.04
N ILE A 18 -14.06 -20.96 -21.25
CA ILE A 18 -14.18 -19.51 -21.11
C ILE A 18 -13.49 -18.85 -22.29
N PRO A 19 -14.11 -17.85 -22.93
CA PRO A 19 -13.48 -17.13 -24.04
C PRO A 19 -12.12 -16.59 -23.68
N ARG A 20 -11.21 -16.56 -24.66
CA ARG A 20 -9.84 -16.05 -24.46
C ARG A 20 -9.83 -14.62 -23.91
N SER A 21 -10.72 -13.76 -24.38
CA SER A 21 -10.81 -12.38 -23.90
C SER A 21 -11.12 -12.31 -22.40
N LEU A 22 -11.99 -13.18 -21.90
CA LEU A 22 -12.27 -13.25 -20.47
C LEU A 22 -11.09 -13.82 -19.69
N ARG A 23 -10.44 -14.84 -20.24
CA ARG A 23 -9.24 -15.41 -19.62
C ARG A 23 -8.14 -14.37 -19.47
N ASP A 24 -7.90 -13.58 -20.53
CA ASP A 24 -6.89 -12.54 -20.52
C ASP A 24 -7.23 -11.45 -19.51
N ALA A 25 -8.50 -11.08 -19.41
CA ALA A 25 -8.95 -10.09 -18.44
C ALA A 25 -8.76 -10.60 -17.00
N LEU A 26 -9.03 -11.87 -16.74
CA LEU A 26 -8.83 -12.47 -15.41
C LEU A 26 -7.34 -12.51 -15.04
N ALA A 27 -6.48 -12.85 -15.99
CA ALA A 27 -5.03 -12.85 -15.76
C ALA A 27 -4.53 -11.43 -15.47
N ALA A 28 -4.99 -10.43 -16.23
CA ALA A 28 -4.62 -9.04 -16.01
C ALA A 28 -5.10 -8.55 -14.64
N ALA A 29 -6.30 -8.93 -14.22
CA ALA A 29 -6.81 -8.57 -12.91
C ALA A 29 -5.96 -9.17 -11.78
N GLY A 30 -5.51 -10.41 -11.94
CA GLY A 30 -4.63 -11.07 -10.97
C GLY A 30 -3.29 -10.34 -10.86
N ASP A 31 -2.69 -10.00 -11.99
CA ASP A 31 -1.42 -9.26 -12.02
C ASP A 31 -1.56 -7.87 -11.39
N ALA A 32 -2.64 -7.18 -11.71
CA ALA A 32 -2.91 -5.87 -11.14
C ALA A 32 -3.10 -5.94 -9.62
N ALA A 33 -3.77 -6.97 -9.13
CA ALA A 33 -3.96 -7.18 -7.69
C ALA A 33 -2.63 -7.44 -6.97
N GLU A 34 -1.72 -8.19 -7.57
CA GLU A 34 -0.40 -8.43 -7.01
C GLU A 34 0.41 -7.13 -6.95
N THR A 35 0.37 -6.33 -8.02
CA THR A 35 1.05 -5.04 -8.05
C THR A 35 0.51 -4.11 -6.97
N GLU A 36 -0.81 -4.08 -6.77
CA GLU A 36 -1.43 -3.27 -5.74
C GLU A 36 -0.96 -3.70 -4.34
N ARG A 37 -0.95 -5.00 -4.08
CA ARG A 37 -0.47 -5.51 -2.77
C ARG A 37 0.97 -5.14 -2.51
N ALA A 38 1.83 -5.23 -3.52
CA ALA A 38 3.24 -4.85 -3.39
C ALA A 38 3.37 -3.35 -3.11
N ALA A 39 2.61 -2.51 -3.81
CA ALA A 39 2.64 -1.06 -3.61
C ALA A 39 2.15 -0.68 -2.20
N LEU A 40 1.10 -1.33 -1.71
CA LEU A 40 0.59 -1.09 -0.35
C LEU A 40 1.63 -1.48 0.70
N SER A 41 2.33 -2.59 0.50
CA SER A 41 3.39 -3.02 1.41
C SER A 41 4.55 -2.02 1.45
N GLU A 42 4.97 -1.51 0.30
CA GLU A 42 6.00 -0.48 0.21
C GLU A 42 5.57 0.81 0.91
N ALA A 43 4.31 1.21 0.73
CA ALA A 43 3.77 2.40 1.37
C ALA A 43 3.76 2.26 2.89
N GLU A 44 3.42 1.08 3.41
CA GLU A 44 3.44 0.81 4.85
C GLU A 44 4.86 0.92 5.42
N VAL A 45 5.84 0.35 4.72
CA VAL A 45 7.25 0.44 5.15
C VAL A 45 7.71 1.89 5.15
N ALA A 46 7.38 2.64 4.10
CA ALA A 46 7.74 4.05 4.01
C ALA A 46 7.12 4.87 5.14
N THR A 47 5.86 4.60 5.48
CA THR A 47 5.17 5.26 6.59
C THR A 47 5.86 4.98 7.93
N ARG A 48 6.23 3.73 8.19
CA ARG A 48 6.94 3.37 9.43
C ARG A 48 8.30 4.07 9.52
N ARG A 49 9.03 4.12 8.42
CA ARG A 49 10.33 4.80 8.37
C ARG A 49 10.19 6.29 8.65
N LEU A 50 9.18 6.92 8.08
CA LEU A 50 8.91 8.33 8.31
C LEU A 50 8.58 8.61 9.77
N ARG A 51 7.72 7.81 10.38
CA ARG A 51 7.37 7.95 11.79
C ARG A 51 8.58 7.79 12.70
N SER A 52 9.41 6.79 12.45
CA SER A 52 10.64 6.57 13.22
C SER A 52 11.59 7.77 13.10
N ALA A 53 11.77 8.29 11.89
CA ALA A 53 12.65 9.43 11.67
C ALA A 53 12.14 10.68 12.37
N VAL A 54 10.82 10.92 12.34
CA VAL A 54 10.22 12.05 13.05
C VAL A 54 10.40 11.90 14.56
N GLN A 55 10.20 10.71 15.10
CA GLN A 55 10.40 10.48 16.55
C GLN A 55 11.84 10.71 16.96
N GLU A 56 12.79 10.30 16.15
CA GLU A 56 14.22 10.57 16.42
C GLU A 56 14.50 12.07 16.39
N ALA A 57 13.93 12.80 15.43
CA ALA A 57 14.09 14.24 15.34
C ALA A 57 13.52 14.94 16.57
N VAL A 58 12.33 14.55 17.01
CA VAL A 58 11.71 15.11 18.22
C VAL A 58 12.58 14.83 19.44
N SER A 59 13.06 13.61 19.57
CA SER A 59 13.94 13.22 20.69
C SER A 59 15.25 13.98 20.68
N ALA A 60 15.74 14.38 19.51
CA ALA A 60 16.95 15.20 19.37
C ALA A 60 16.69 16.69 19.58
N GLY A 61 15.45 17.08 19.84
CA GLY A 61 15.10 18.47 20.14
C GLY A 61 14.55 19.31 18.99
N ALA A 62 14.22 18.68 17.86
CA ALA A 62 13.63 19.42 16.74
C ALA A 62 12.24 19.94 17.09
N SER A 63 11.95 21.18 16.69
CA SER A 63 10.62 21.75 16.85
C SER A 63 9.65 21.21 15.81
N TRP A 64 8.37 21.29 16.10
CA TRP A 64 7.34 20.87 15.13
C TRP A 64 7.35 21.74 13.87
N SER A 65 7.76 23.00 13.97
CA SER A 65 7.90 23.88 12.80
C SER A 65 8.97 23.36 11.86
N VAL A 66 10.12 22.97 12.39
CA VAL A 66 11.21 22.41 11.59
C VAL A 66 10.81 21.08 10.97
N ILE A 67 10.19 20.20 11.76
CA ILE A 67 9.71 18.91 11.26
C ILE A 67 8.69 19.10 10.12
N ALA A 68 7.75 20.03 10.30
CA ALA A 68 6.75 20.32 9.28
C ALA A 68 7.39 20.79 7.97
N ASP A 69 8.38 21.66 8.05
CA ASP A 69 9.10 22.16 6.87
C ASP A 69 9.80 21.01 6.13
N VAL A 70 10.45 20.12 6.85
CA VAL A 70 11.17 18.99 6.25
C VAL A 70 10.21 17.99 5.63
N VAL A 71 9.11 17.69 6.30
CA VAL A 71 8.11 16.71 5.83
C VAL A 71 7.23 17.32 4.74
N GLY A 72 7.10 18.62 4.65
CA GLY A 72 6.30 19.28 3.63
C GLY A 72 4.83 19.44 3.99
N VAL A 73 4.53 19.61 5.26
CA VAL A 73 3.16 19.81 5.76
C VAL A 73 3.12 21.03 6.68
N THR A 74 1.94 21.39 7.14
CA THR A 74 1.82 22.47 8.14
C THR A 74 2.25 21.98 9.51
N ARG A 75 2.66 22.91 10.38
CA ARG A 75 3.02 22.59 11.76
C ARG A 75 1.90 21.85 12.49
N ALA A 76 0.67 22.33 12.34
CA ALA A 76 -0.48 21.71 12.97
C ALA A 76 -0.71 20.28 12.46
N ALA A 77 -0.56 20.06 11.16
CA ALA A 77 -0.71 18.73 10.55
C ALA A 77 0.39 17.78 11.04
N ALA A 78 1.63 18.24 11.10
CA ALA A 78 2.75 17.44 11.60
C ALA A 78 2.53 17.04 13.05
N HIS A 79 2.16 17.98 13.90
CA HIS A 79 1.89 17.72 15.31
C HIS A 79 0.76 16.70 15.47
N ARG A 80 -0.35 16.91 14.77
CA ARG A 80 -1.52 16.03 14.87
C ARG A 80 -1.19 14.62 14.40
N ARG A 81 -0.41 14.49 13.32
CA ARG A 81 -0.09 13.18 12.74
C ARG A 81 0.92 12.38 13.56
N PHE A 82 1.96 13.05 14.06
CA PHE A 82 3.09 12.37 14.66
C PHE A 82 3.16 12.40 16.17
N SER A 83 2.49 13.33 16.83
CA SER A 83 2.55 13.43 18.29
C SER A 83 1.86 12.25 18.97
N ALA A 84 0.82 11.69 18.35
CA ALA A 84 0.11 10.53 18.89
C ALA A 84 1.02 9.30 19.01
N ASP A 85 2.01 9.18 18.14
CA ASP A 85 2.96 8.05 18.16
C ASP A 85 3.88 8.07 19.37
N ARG A 86 3.89 9.17 20.11
CA ARG A 86 4.73 9.34 21.33
C ARG A 86 3.99 9.06 22.63
N LEU A 87 2.71 8.79 22.54
CA LEU A 87 1.88 8.49 23.70
C LEU A 87 2.08 7.04 24.13
N ILE A 88 3.04 6.81 24.93
CA ILE A 88 3.35 5.48 25.43
C ILE A 88 3.44 5.49 26.93
#